data_af87e3d0d5dfd2e6ce50447caf4b7835
#
_entry.id   af87e3d0d5dfd2e6ce50447caf4b7835
#
_cell.length_a   1.000
_cell.length_b   1.000
_cell.length_c   1.000
_cell.angle_alpha   90.00
_cell.angle_beta   90.00
_cell.angle_gamma   90.00
#
_symmetry.space_group_name_H-M   'P 1'
#
loop_
_entity.id
_entity.type
_entity.pdbx_description
1 polymer ?
#
loop_
_entity_poly.entity_id
_entity_poly.type
_entity_poly.pdbx_seq_one_letter_code
_entity_poly.pdbx_strand_id
1 'polypeptide(L)' 'AAISAAIFMEERAVKLYSESMENTSDPEARALFEWLTRWEREHLNLLLDIDKTLKEKIWFDNKFWPF' A
#
# COMPACT_ATOMS: atom_id res chain seq x y z
N ALA A 1 -4.03 -14.03 -1.55
CA ALA A 1 -4.05 -13.65 -2.94
C ALA A 1 -2.93 -12.66 -3.29
N ALA A 2 -2.67 -12.49 -4.58
CA ALA A 2 -1.58 -11.64 -5.05
C ALA A 2 -1.71 -10.19 -4.57
N ILE A 3 -2.92 -9.65 -4.51
CA ILE A 3 -3.13 -8.26 -4.07
C ILE A 3 -2.82 -8.09 -2.58
N SER A 4 -3.12 -9.07 -1.76
CA SER A 4 -2.78 -9.03 -0.33
C SER A 4 -1.27 -9.03 -0.12
N ALA A 5 -0.53 -9.80 -0.92
CA ALA A 5 0.92 -9.80 -0.89
C ALA A 5 1.49 -8.45 -1.34
N ALA A 6 0.92 -7.84 -2.38
CA ALA A 6 1.32 -6.51 -2.84
C ALA A 6 1.09 -5.44 -1.77
N ILE A 7 -0.07 -5.46 -1.11
CA ILE A 7 -0.38 -4.53 -0.01
C ILE A 7 0.64 -4.68 1.12
N PHE A 8 0.94 -5.91 1.52
CA PHE A 8 1.92 -6.18 2.56
C PHE A 8 3.31 -5.63 2.20
N MET A 9 3.75 -5.82 0.96
CA MET A 9 5.04 -5.31 0.48
C MET A 9 5.08 -3.79 0.47
N GLU A 10 3.99 -3.13 0.05
CA GLU A 10 3.89 -1.66 0.04
C GLU A 10 3.87 -1.09 1.45
N GLU A 11 3.20 -1.74 2.40
CA GLU A 11 3.22 -1.33 3.81
C GLU A 11 4.64 -1.39 4.38
N ARG A 12 5.39 -2.43 4.04
CA ARG A 12 6.78 -2.57 4.46
C ARG A 12 7.67 -1.51 3.82
N ALA A 13 7.44 -1.17 2.55
CA ALA A 13 8.19 -0.12 1.86
C ALA A 13 7.94 1.25 2.52
N VAL A 14 6.70 1.58 2.81
CA VAL A 14 6.33 2.82 3.51
C VAL A 14 7.05 2.91 4.86
N LYS A 15 7.04 1.82 5.63
CA LYS A 15 7.71 1.76 6.93
C LYS A 15 9.22 1.95 6.78
N LEU A 16 9.83 1.25 5.83
CA LEU A 16 11.28 1.35 5.59
C LEU A 16 11.69 2.77 5.23
N TYR A 17 10.99 3.41 4.30
CA TYR A 17 11.33 4.76 3.86
C TYR A 17 11.08 5.80 4.94
N SER A 18 9.98 5.69 5.69
CA SER A 18 9.72 6.62 6.79
C SER A 18 10.74 6.50 7.93
N GLU A 19 11.15 5.29 8.27
CA GLU A 19 12.20 5.06 9.26
C GLU A 19 13.55 5.57 8.76
N SER A 20 13.86 5.35 7.48
CA SER A 20 15.11 5.85 6.87
C SER A 20 15.14 7.37 6.87
N MET A 21 14.01 8.03 6.62
CA MET A 21 13.89 9.49 6.71
C MET A 21 14.21 9.99 8.11
N GLU A 22 13.71 9.32 9.14
CA GLU A 22 13.95 9.71 10.53
C GLU A 22 15.38 9.47 10.97
N ASN A 23 16.05 8.45 10.40
CA ASN A 23 17.39 8.03 10.80
C ASN A 23 18.52 8.69 10.03
N THR A 24 18.23 9.47 8.99
CA THR A 24 19.27 10.16 8.23
C THR A 24 19.42 11.60 8.68
N SER A 25 20.70 12.08 8.76
CA SER A 25 21.00 13.48 8.98
C SER A 25 21.29 14.24 7.69
N ASP A 26 21.37 13.53 6.55
CA ASP A 26 21.60 14.15 5.25
C ASP A 26 20.30 14.74 4.69
N PRO A 27 20.25 16.08 4.45
CA PRO A 27 19.03 16.71 3.96
C PRO A 27 18.56 16.19 2.60
N GLU A 28 19.47 15.86 1.71
CA GLU A 28 19.12 15.33 0.38
C GLU A 28 18.53 13.91 0.50
N ALA A 29 19.13 13.08 1.32
CA ALA A 29 18.62 11.73 1.59
C ALA A 29 17.24 11.80 2.25
N ARG A 30 17.08 12.70 3.22
CA ARG A 30 15.78 12.89 3.89
C ARG A 30 14.69 13.29 2.90
N ALA A 31 14.98 14.24 2.01
CA ALA A 31 14.04 14.67 0.99
C ALA A 31 13.65 13.54 0.06
N LEU A 32 14.62 12.69 -0.33
CA LEU A 32 14.36 11.52 -1.16
C LEU A 32 13.45 10.52 -0.45
N PHE A 33 13.76 10.18 0.82
CA PHE A 33 12.93 9.24 1.58
C PHE A 33 11.52 9.78 1.85
N GLU A 34 11.38 11.08 2.05
CA GLU A 34 10.07 11.72 2.18
C GLU A 34 9.25 11.57 0.90
N TRP A 35 9.87 11.82 -0.25
CA TRP A 35 9.23 11.66 -1.54
C TRP A 35 8.82 10.20 -1.80
N LEU A 36 9.73 9.26 -1.54
CA LEU A 36 9.47 7.83 -1.70
C LEU A 36 8.34 7.35 -0.78
N THR A 37 8.31 7.85 0.46
CA THR A 37 7.26 7.50 1.43
C THR A 37 5.89 7.93 0.93
N ARG A 38 5.76 9.16 0.42
CA ARG A 38 4.49 9.65 -0.14
C ARG A 38 4.08 8.86 -1.38
N TRP A 39 5.03 8.59 -2.24
CA TRP A 39 4.79 7.83 -3.48
C TRP A 39 4.27 6.43 -3.18
N GLU A 40 4.91 5.72 -2.24
CA GLU A 40 4.46 4.40 -1.82
C GLU A 40 3.10 4.42 -1.10
N ARG A 41 2.82 5.46 -0.32
CA ARG A 41 1.50 5.61 0.31
C ARG A 41 0.38 5.77 -0.71
N GLU A 42 0.62 6.49 -1.79
CA GLU A 42 -0.34 6.61 -2.88
C GLU A 42 -0.60 5.27 -3.54
N HIS A 43 0.44 4.48 -3.79
CA HIS A 43 0.32 3.12 -4.31
C HIS A 43 -0.45 2.22 -3.34
N LEU A 44 -0.15 2.30 -2.06
CA LEU A 44 -0.83 1.52 -1.03
C LEU A 44 -2.32 1.84 -1.00
N ASN A 45 -2.69 3.12 -1.03
CA ASN A 45 -4.09 3.54 -1.06
C ASN A 45 -4.81 3.02 -2.29
N LEU A 46 -4.16 3.06 -3.46
CA LEU A 46 -4.71 2.50 -4.69
C LEU A 46 -4.95 0.99 -4.56
N LEU A 47 -3.98 0.26 -4.02
CA LEU A 47 -4.10 -1.19 -3.82
C LEU A 47 -5.22 -1.54 -2.83
N LEU A 48 -5.37 -0.76 -1.76
CA LEU A 48 -6.43 -0.95 -0.78
C LEU A 48 -7.81 -0.71 -1.41
N ASP A 49 -7.95 0.29 -2.26
CA ASP A 49 -9.19 0.56 -3.00
C ASP A 49 -9.52 -0.58 -3.96
N ILE A 50 -8.53 -1.09 -4.69
CA ILE A 50 -8.70 -2.24 -5.58
C ILE A 50 -9.13 -3.47 -4.79
N ASP A 51 -8.46 -3.75 -3.68
CA ASP A 51 -8.78 -4.88 -2.81
C ASP A 51 -10.22 -4.81 -2.29
N LYS A 52 -10.63 -3.64 -1.83
CA LYS A 52 -11.99 -3.38 -1.37
C LYS A 52 -13.02 -3.64 -2.48
N THR A 53 -12.76 -3.11 -3.68
CA THR A 53 -13.64 -3.27 -4.83
C THR A 53 -13.78 -4.75 -5.22
N LEU A 54 -12.67 -5.49 -5.23
CA LEU A 54 -12.68 -6.92 -5.53
C LEU A 54 -13.47 -7.72 -4.49
N LYS A 55 -13.31 -7.41 -3.21
CA LYS A 55 -14.05 -8.06 -2.13
C LYS A 55 -15.54 -7.79 -2.21
N GLU A 56 -15.92 -6.56 -2.51
CA GLU A 56 -17.33 -6.18 -2.72
C GLU A 56 -17.92 -6.95 -3.90
N LYS A 57 -17.19 -7.05 -5.00
CA LYS A 57 -17.63 -7.81 -6.19
C LYS A 57 -17.83 -9.28 -5.87
N ILE A 58 -16.89 -9.90 -5.17
CA ILE A 58 -16.99 -11.32 -4.77
C ILE A 58 -18.19 -11.52 -3.85
N TRP A 59 -18.41 -10.61 -2.90
CA TRP A 59 -19.54 -10.68 -1.99
C TRP A 59 -20.88 -10.59 -2.75
N PHE A 60 -20.98 -9.68 -3.73
CA PHE A 60 -22.16 -9.56 -4.59
C PHE A 60 -22.41 -10.81 -5.40
N ASP A 61 -21.36 -11.34 -6.03
CA ASP A 61 -21.46 -12.56 -6.84
C ASP A 61 -21.92 -13.75 -5.99
N ASN A 62 -21.35 -13.91 -4.80
CA ASN A 62 -21.72 -14.99 -3.89
C ASN A 62 -23.15 -14.84 -3.33
N LYS A 63 -23.59 -13.63 -3.09
CA LYS A 63 -24.94 -13.36 -2.61
C LYS A 63 -25.98 -13.56 -3.72
N PHE A 64 -25.63 -13.25 -4.95
CA PHE A 64 -26.47 -13.43 -6.11
C PHE A 64 -26.67 -14.91 -6.44
N TRP A 65 -25.64 -15.73 -6.23
CA TRP A 65 -25.67 -17.16 -6.43
C TRP A 65 -25.88 -17.86 -5.09
N PRO A 66 -27.04 -18.49 -4.84
CA PRO A 66 -27.39 -19.01 -3.51
C PRO A 66 -26.67 -20.29 -3.10
N PHE A 67 -25.61 -20.64 -3.74
CA PHE A 67 -24.79 -21.83 -3.39
C PHE A 67 -23.30 -21.66 -3.63
#